data_019b5b1c61e2ad292f22766d1a447790
#
_entry.id   019b5b1c61e2ad292f22766d1a447790
#
_cell.length_a   1.000
_cell.length_b   1.000
_cell.length_c   1.000
_cell.angle_alpha   90.00
_cell.angle_beta   90.00
_cell.angle_gamma   90.00
#
_symmetry.space_group_name_H-M   'P 1'
#
loop_
_entity.id
_entity.type
_entity.pdbx_description
1 polymer ?
#
loop_
_entity_poly.entity_id
_entity_poly.type
_entity_poly.pdbx_seq_one_letter_code
_entity_poly.pdbx_strand_id
1 'polypeptide(L)'
;MSEHNIQVKIFAGNSNPPLAREITDYLKVPLGKAVVETFSDGESKVEIKENVRGADVFVLQSTSAPGNNNLMELLLMLDAFKRASAKRITAVIPYYGYARQDRKVVPRVPISAKLVADLITTAGASRILTVDLHSGQIQGFFNIPVDNLYATPVLLQHLRKQLNHNEVTIVSPDAGGVERARAIAARLDASLAIIDKRRVGPNVVAEMNIIGEVKDQIAVLLDDMVDTAGTLTLAADALKKEGAKRILGCCTHPVLSGPAIVRIAESPLEELIVTNTIPLGPEAQRCTKIKVLSVAHLIGEAIRRTHEEESISSLFV
;
A
#
# COMPACT_ATOMS: atom_id res chain seq x y z
N MET A 1 33.35 -5.73 26.41
CA MET A 1 32.46 -6.50 25.53
C MET A 1 32.35 -5.65 24.28
N SER A 2 32.86 -6.09 23.13
CA SER A 2 32.76 -5.33 21.89
C SER A 2 31.30 -5.20 21.52
N GLU A 3 30.78 -3.96 21.40
CA GLU A 3 29.52 -3.70 20.72
C GLU A 3 29.63 -4.27 19.29
N HIS A 4 29.10 -5.47 19.09
CA HIS A 4 29.01 -6.01 17.76
C HIS A 4 27.97 -5.16 17.04
N ASN A 5 28.46 -4.23 16.20
CA ASN A 5 27.60 -3.44 15.32
C ASN A 5 26.77 -4.44 14.48
N ILE A 6 25.47 -4.54 14.77
CA ILE A 6 24.56 -5.49 14.09
C ILE A 6 24.46 -5.07 12.64
N GLN A 7 24.84 -5.95 11.73
CA GLN A 7 24.80 -5.65 10.31
C GLN A 7 23.36 -5.64 9.80
N VAL A 8 22.94 -4.53 9.19
CA VAL A 8 21.67 -4.47 8.45
C VAL A 8 21.81 -5.21 7.11
N LYS A 9 20.81 -6.02 6.77
CA LYS A 9 20.72 -6.73 5.49
C LYS A 9 19.32 -6.64 4.93
N ILE A 10 19.23 -6.29 3.66
CA ILE A 10 17.95 -6.11 2.97
C ILE A 10 17.84 -7.15 1.88
N PHE A 11 16.79 -7.92 1.89
CA PHE A 11 16.45 -8.90 0.87
C PHE A 11 15.10 -8.60 0.25
N ALA A 12 14.88 -9.06 -0.96
CA ALA A 12 13.59 -8.93 -1.64
C ALA A 12 13.20 -10.24 -2.30
N GLY A 13 11.90 -10.53 -2.28
CA GLY A 13 11.31 -11.51 -3.17
C GLY A 13 11.00 -10.89 -4.55
N ASN A 14 10.16 -11.57 -5.33
CA ASN A 14 9.92 -11.22 -6.73
C ASN A 14 8.83 -10.17 -6.95
N SER A 15 8.07 -9.77 -5.91
CA SER A 15 6.89 -8.93 -6.09
C SER A 15 7.19 -7.51 -6.55
N ASN A 16 8.31 -6.90 -6.11
CA ASN A 16 8.62 -5.50 -6.41
C ASN A 16 10.13 -5.19 -6.43
N PRO A 17 10.90 -5.78 -7.34
CA PRO A 17 12.34 -5.52 -7.44
C PRO A 17 12.73 -4.04 -7.67
N PRO A 18 11.97 -3.23 -8.43
CA PRO A 18 12.28 -1.81 -8.58
C PRO A 18 12.26 -1.06 -7.24
N LEU A 19 11.22 -1.22 -6.43
CA LEU A 19 11.13 -0.59 -5.12
C LEU A 19 12.26 -1.05 -4.17
N ALA A 20 12.64 -2.33 -4.23
CA ALA A 20 13.75 -2.85 -3.45
C ALA A 20 15.07 -2.14 -3.78
N ARG A 21 15.34 -1.91 -5.06
CA ARG A 21 16.53 -1.17 -5.51
C ARG A 21 16.50 0.29 -5.05
N GLU A 22 15.38 0.99 -5.23
CA GLU A 22 15.22 2.37 -4.76
C GLU A 22 15.48 2.48 -3.25
N ILE A 23 15.00 1.52 -2.44
CA ILE A 23 15.23 1.50 -0.98
C ILE A 23 16.71 1.26 -0.66
N THR A 24 17.35 0.28 -1.31
CA THR A 24 18.77 -0.02 -1.07
C THR A 24 19.69 1.11 -1.53
N ASP A 25 19.35 1.79 -2.64
CA ASP A 25 20.07 2.98 -3.11
C ASP A 25 19.96 4.14 -2.10
N TYR A 26 18.76 4.36 -1.54
CA TYR A 26 18.56 5.36 -0.48
C TYR A 26 19.39 5.06 0.76
N LEU A 27 19.40 3.81 1.20
CA LEU A 27 20.12 3.35 2.39
C LEU A 27 21.64 3.18 2.15
N LYS A 28 22.08 3.21 0.90
CA LYS A 28 23.47 2.95 0.49
C LYS A 28 23.99 1.59 0.97
N VAL A 29 23.12 0.59 0.96
CA VAL A 29 23.45 -0.81 1.27
C VAL A 29 23.13 -1.69 0.07
N PRO A 30 23.94 -2.74 -0.20
CA PRO A 30 23.63 -3.65 -1.30
C PRO A 30 22.39 -4.48 -0.99
N LEU A 31 21.62 -4.82 -2.02
CA LEU A 31 20.58 -5.84 -1.90
C LEU A 31 21.23 -7.20 -1.61
N GLY A 32 20.71 -7.90 -0.62
CA GLY A 32 21.19 -9.22 -0.21
C GLY A 32 21.00 -10.27 -1.29
N LYS A 33 21.92 -11.22 -1.35
CA LYS A 33 21.95 -12.27 -2.36
C LYS A 33 21.02 -13.42 -1.94
N ALA A 34 19.91 -13.58 -2.64
CA ALA A 34 18.99 -14.70 -2.52
C ALA A 34 18.57 -15.17 -3.92
N VAL A 35 18.24 -16.45 -4.03
CA VAL A 35 17.58 -17.03 -5.18
C VAL A 35 16.14 -17.31 -4.77
N VAL A 36 15.17 -16.74 -5.48
CA VAL A 36 13.74 -16.96 -5.30
C VAL A 36 13.21 -17.34 -6.68
N GLU A 37 12.89 -18.62 -6.86
CA GLU A 37 12.53 -19.24 -8.12
C GLU A 37 11.26 -20.09 -7.95
N THR A 38 10.67 -20.51 -9.05
CA THR A 38 9.56 -21.45 -9.07
C THR A 38 10.02 -22.74 -9.75
N PHE A 39 9.76 -23.87 -9.09
CA PHE A 39 9.97 -25.19 -9.69
C PHE A 39 8.98 -25.43 -10.84
N SER A 40 9.24 -26.43 -11.67
CA SER A 40 8.39 -26.79 -12.82
C SER A 40 6.96 -27.23 -12.43
N ASP A 41 6.77 -27.69 -11.20
CA ASP A 41 5.49 -28.05 -10.61
C ASP A 41 4.73 -26.87 -9.96
N GLY A 42 5.37 -25.68 -9.93
CA GLY A 42 4.80 -24.45 -9.38
C GLY A 42 5.16 -24.17 -7.93
N GLU A 43 5.93 -25.03 -7.26
CA GLU A 43 6.40 -24.75 -5.88
C GLU A 43 7.49 -23.67 -5.89
N SER A 44 7.47 -22.80 -4.88
CA SER A 44 8.49 -21.77 -4.72
C SER A 44 9.76 -22.33 -4.06
N LYS A 45 10.92 -21.96 -4.59
CA LYS A 45 12.24 -22.28 -4.06
C LYS A 45 12.90 -21.02 -3.54
N VAL A 46 13.43 -21.06 -2.33
CA VAL A 46 14.22 -19.97 -1.73
C VAL A 46 15.58 -20.49 -1.30
N GLU A 47 16.64 -19.76 -1.64
CA GLU A 47 18.00 -20.05 -1.18
C GLU A 47 18.73 -18.75 -0.84
N ILE A 48 19.18 -18.60 0.40
CA ILE A 48 19.97 -17.45 0.85
C ILE A 48 21.45 -17.71 0.52
N LYS A 49 22.05 -16.83 -0.28
CA LYS A 49 23.40 -17.01 -0.83
C LYS A 49 24.52 -16.30 -0.01
N GLU A 50 24.21 -15.83 1.18
CA GLU A 50 25.17 -15.16 2.04
C GLU A 50 24.92 -15.45 3.53
N ASN A 51 25.94 -15.19 4.36
CA ASN A 51 25.81 -15.37 5.78
C ASN A 51 24.92 -14.27 6.40
N VAL A 52 23.89 -14.66 7.13
CA VAL A 52 22.94 -13.76 7.82
C VAL A 52 22.91 -13.98 9.33
N ARG A 53 23.79 -14.84 9.86
CA ARG A 53 23.85 -15.14 11.30
C ARG A 53 24.09 -13.87 12.11
N GLY A 54 23.19 -13.58 13.05
CA GLY A 54 23.29 -12.41 13.91
C GLY A 54 22.97 -11.08 13.24
N ALA A 55 22.60 -11.07 11.95
CA ALA A 55 22.22 -9.86 11.22
C ALA A 55 20.80 -9.40 11.58
N ASP A 56 20.52 -8.12 11.33
CA ASP A 56 19.19 -7.52 11.31
C ASP A 56 18.69 -7.55 9.86
N VAL A 57 17.73 -8.43 9.59
CA VAL A 57 17.28 -8.75 8.25
C VAL A 57 15.92 -8.10 7.98
N PHE A 58 15.85 -7.36 6.88
CA PHE A 58 14.60 -6.80 6.34
C PHE A 58 14.25 -7.52 5.04
N VAL A 59 13.04 -8.09 4.98
CA VAL A 59 12.56 -8.86 3.83
C VAL A 59 11.46 -8.08 3.15
N LEU A 60 11.75 -7.51 1.97
CA LEU A 60 10.80 -6.72 1.19
C LEU A 60 9.99 -7.61 0.27
N GLN A 61 8.67 -7.67 0.46
CA GLN A 61 7.76 -8.41 -0.41
C GLN A 61 6.33 -7.89 -0.28
N SER A 62 5.80 -7.24 -1.31
CA SER A 62 4.37 -6.97 -1.41
C SER A 62 3.59 -8.25 -1.68
N THR A 63 2.47 -8.46 -0.98
CA THR A 63 1.62 -9.64 -1.20
C THR A 63 0.48 -9.34 -2.19
N SER A 64 0.78 -8.54 -3.23
CA SER A 64 -0.07 -8.24 -4.38
C SER A 64 -0.12 -9.41 -5.37
N ALA A 65 -0.90 -9.27 -6.44
CA ALA A 65 -0.99 -10.32 -7.46
C ALA A 65 0.38 -10.64 -8.11
N PRO A 66 0.72 -11.94 -8.28
CA PRO A 66 -0.04 -13.13 -7.89
C PRO A 66 0.07 -13.41 -6.37
N GLY A 67 -0.98 -13.01 -5.62
CA GLY A 67 -0.92 -12.88 -4.17
C GLY A 67 -0.54 -14.14 -3.40
N ASN A 68 -1.01 -15.31 -3.84
CA ASN A 68 -0.69 -16.58 -3.18
C ASN A 68 0.80 -16.92 -3.34
N ASN A 69 1.37 -16.70 -4.51
CA ASN A 69 2.77 -16.96 -4.77
C ASN A 69 3.66 -15.98 -3.99
N ASN A 70 3.35 -14.69 -4.05
CA ASN A 70 4.10 -13.67 -3.33
C ASN A 70 4.04 -13.85 -1.80
N LEU A 71 2.89 -14.30 -1.28
CA LEU A 71 2.77 -14.65 0.13
C LEU A 71 3.62 -15.87 0.46
N MET A 72 3.59 -16.94 -0.35
CA MET A 72 4.38 -18.13 -0.11
C MET A 72 5.88 -17.84 -0.20
N GLU A 73 6.33 -17.06 -1.17
CA GLU A 73 7.73 -16.59 -1.23
C GLU A 73 8.15 -15.89 0.07
N LEU A 74 7.32 -14.96 0.56
CA LEU A 74 7.58 -14.27 1.83
C LEU A 74 7.73 -15.25 2.98
N LEU A 75 6.80 -16.19 3.14
CA LEU A 75 6.83 -17.17 4.23
C LEU A 75 8.09 -18.04 4.19
N LEU A 76 8.47 -18.52 3.00
CA LEU A 76 9.68 -19.33 2.80
C LEU A 76 10.96 -18.52 3.08
N MET A 77 11.02 -17.25 2.67
CA MET A 77 12.14 -16.38 2.98
C MET A 77 12.29 -16.17 4.49
N LEU A 78 11.18 -15.87 5.20
CA LEU A 78 11.18 -15.70 6.66
C LEU A 78 11.68 -16.95 7.39
N ASP A 79 11.20 -18.14 7.01
CA ASP A 79 11.64 -19.40 7.57
C ASP A 79 13.14 -19.68 7.28
N ALA A 80 13.60 -19.36 6.07
CA ALA A 80 15.02 -19.51 5.72
C ALA A 80 15.92 -18.61 6.59
N PHE A 81 15.56 -17.34 6.82
CA PHE A 81 16.31 -16.44 7.68
C PHE A 81 16.29 -16.87 9.14
N LYS A 82 15.14 -17.34 9.65
CA LYS A 82 15.01 -17.91 10.98
C LYS A 82 15.95 -19.11 11.17
N ARG A 83 15.96 -20.06 10.23
CA ARG A 83 16.86 -21.24 10.25
C ARG A 83 18.34 -20.86 10.08
N ALA A 84 18.62 -19.77 9.35
CA ALA A 84 19.97 -19.25 9.19
C ALA A 84 20.44 -18.42 10.40
N SER A 85 19.66 -18.35 11.49
CA SER A 85 19.98 -17.65 12.74
C SER A 85 20.17 -16.14 12.57
N ALA A 86 19.37 -15.48 11.74
CA ALA A 86 19.25 -14.03 11.76
C ALA A 86 18.82 -13.57 13.18
N LYS A 87 19.31 -12.41 13.62
CA LYS A 87 19.03 -11.91 14.98
C LYS A 87 17.62 -11.30 15.07
N ARG A 88 17.26 -10.49 14.09
CA ARG A 88 15.93 -9.89 13.92
C ARG A 88 15.50 -10.11 12.48
N ILE A 89 14.20 -10.31 12.26
CA ILE A 89 13.62 -10.47 10.92
C ILE A 89 12.39 -9.57 10.83
N THR A 90 12.52 -8.48 10.08
CA THR A 90 11.40 -7.56 9.80
C THR A 90 10.83 -7.86 8.43
N ALA A 91 9.55 -8.23 8.38
CA ALA A 91 8.84 -8.33 7.11
C ALA A 91 8.39 -6.93 6.67
N VAL A 92 8.95 -6.45 5.57
CA VAL A 92 8.59 -5.18 4.94
C VAL A 92 7.59 -5.47 3.82
N ILE A 93 6.33 -5.16 4.08
CA ILE A 93 5.21 -5.53 3.22
C ILE A 93 4.54 -4.24 2.72
N PRO A 94 5.02 -3.61 1.63
CA PRO A 94 4.47 -2.34 1.15
C PRO A 94 2.97 -2.42 0.84
N TYR A 95 2.49 -3.56 0.32
CA TYR A 95 1.08 -3.87 0.19
C TYR A 95 0.76 -5.19 0.88
N TYR A 96 -0.13 -5.13 1.88
CA TYR A 96 -0.62 -6.29 2.61
C TYR A 96 -1.86 -6.86 1.93
N GLY A 97 -1.71 -7.95 1.23
CA GLY A 97 -2.80 -8.67 0.58
C GLY A 97 -3.77 -9.30 1.58
N TYR A 98 -4.97 -9.66 1.11
CA TYR A 98 -6.08 -10.16 1.95
C TYR A 98 -6.62 -9.16 3.00
N ALA A 99 -6.10 -7.95 3.07
CA ALA A 99 -6.49 -6.91 4.04
C ALA A 99 -7.99 -6.57 4.01
N ARG A 100 -8.65 -6.71 2.86
CA ARG A 100 -10.09 -6.46 2.70
C ARG A 100 -10.98 -7.48 3.41
N GLN A 101 -10.42 -8.62 3.85
CA GLN A 101 -11.12 -9.66 4.60
C GLN A 101 -10.70 -9.61 6.07
N ASP A 102 -10.91 -8.44 6.69
CA ASP A 102 -10.53 -8.13 8.07
C ASP A 102 -11.63 -8.46 9.10
N ARG A 103 -12.85 -8.77 8.63
CA ARG A 103 -14.01 -9.08 9.45
C ARG A 103 -14.98 -10.00 8.71
N LYS A 104 -15.87 -10.64 9.47
CA LYS A 104 -16.98 -11.42 8.89
C LYS A 104 -18.12 -10.49 8.51
N VAL A 105 -18.35 -10.30 7.23
CA VAL A 105 -19.49 -9.51 6.70
C VAL A 105 -20.72 -10.38 6.45
N VAL A 106 -20.53 -11.71 6.35
CA VAL A 106 -21.59 -12.72 6.24
C VAL A 106 -21.18 -13.95 7.07
N PRO A 107 -22.13 -14.84 7.43
CA PRO A 107 -21.80 -16.09 8.14
C PRO A 107 -20.88 -17.00 7.33
N ARG A 108 -20.05 -17.79 8.04
CA ARG A 108 -19.22 -18.88 7.49
C ARG A 108 -18.12 -18.44 6.52
N VAL A 109 -17.63 -17.21 6.65
CA VAL A 109 -16.46 -16.73 5.91
C VAL A 109 -15.24 -16.61 6.83
N PRO A 110 -14.01 -16.72 6.30
CA PRO A 110 -12.79 -16.53 7.07
C PRO A 110 -12.58 -15.04 7.42
N ILE A 111 -11.61 -14.79 8.32
CA ILE A 111 -10.94 -13.52 8.48
C ILE A 111 -9.53 -13.69 7.91
N SER A 112 -9.39 -13.58 6.59
CA SER A 112 -8.17 -13.93 5.89
C SER A 112 -7.00 -13.04 6.27
N ALA A 113 -7.24 -11.77 6.59
CA ALA A 113 -6.22 -10.86 7.10
C ALA A 113 -5.58 -11.38 8.40
N LYS A 114 -6.38 -11.99 9.30
CA LYS A 114 -5.86 -12.61 10.54
C LYS A 114 -5.06 -13.87 10.25
N LEU A 115 -5.57 -14.74 9.37
CA LEU A 115 -4.85 -15.97 8.99
C LEU A 115 -3.47 -15.65 8.41
N VAL A 116 -3.39 -14.66 7.50
CA VAL A 116 -2.12 -14.23 6.90
C VAL A 116 -1.17 -13.66 7.96
N ALA A 117 -1.68 -12.87 8.92
CA ALA A 117 -0.87 -12.36 10.03
C ALA A 117 -0.26 -13.48 10.88
N ASP A 118 -1.04 -14.53 11.18
CA ASP A 118 -0.55 -15.69 11.93
C ASP A 118 0.51 -16.47 11.15
N LEU A 119 0.31 -16.68 9.85
CA LEU A 119 1.28 -17.36 9.00
C LEU A 119 2.62 -16.63 8.95
N ILE A 120 2.62 -15.30 8.76
CA ILE A 120 3.83 -14.47 8.73
C ILE A 120 4.56 -14.51 10.08
N THR A 121 3.83 -14.41 11.18
CA THR A 121 4.40 -14.51 12.53
C THR A 121 5.02 -15.87 12.78
N THR A 122 4.30 -16.96 12.43
CA THR A 122 4.78 -18.33 12.57
C THR A 122 6.02 -18.63 11.74
N ALA A 123 6.07 -18.09 10.52
CA ALA A 123 7.20 -18.23 9.61
C ALA A 123 8.50 -17.58 10.17
N GLY A 124 8.39 -16.62 11.09
CA GLY A 124 9.56 -16.11 11.80
C GLY A 124 9.75 -14.60 11.78
N ALA A 125 8.80 -13.84 11.27
CA ALA A 125 8.84 -12.39 11.42
C ALA A 125 8.80 -11.99 12.90
N SER A 126 9.67 -11.08 13.32
CA SER A 126 9.70 -10.47 14.66
C SER A 126 9.11 -9.05 14.67
N ARG A 127 8.88 -8.46 13.50
CA ARG A 127 8.27 -7.14 13.28
C ARG A 127 7.68 -7.06 11.88
N ILE A 128 6.64 -6.27 11.73
CA ILE A 128 6.06 -5.92 10.43
C ILE A 128 6.27 -4.43 10.17
N LEU A 129 6.67 -4.08 8.95
CA LEU A 129 6.66 -2.73 8.42
C LEU A 129 5.79 -2.73 7.17
N THR A 130 4.75 -1.93 7.15
CA THR A 130 3.77 -1.89 6.05
C THR A 130 3.34 -0.45 5.74
N VAL A 131 2.62 -0.24 4.64
CA VAL A 131 2.10 1.07 4.25
C VAL A 131 0.59 1.00 4.09
N ASP A 132 -0.14 1.93 4.69
CA ASP A 132 -1.60 2.13 4.54
C ASP A 132 -2.41 0.83 4.59
N LEU A 133 -2.42 0.14 5.71
CA LEU A 133 -3.33 -1.00 5.91
C LEU A 133 -4.77 -0.58 5.61
N HIS A 134 -5.50 -1.44 4.89
CA HIS A 134 -6.91 -1.20 4.54
C HIS A 134 -7.76 -0.84 5.77
N SER A 135 -7.45 -1.45 6.90
CA SER A 135 -8.09 -1.19 8.18
C SER A 135 -7.02 -1.14 9.27
N GLY A 136 -7.03 -0.07 10.07
CA GLY A 136 -6.05 0.12 11.16
C GLY A 136 -6.07 -1.01 12.20
N GLN A 137 -7.22 -1.68 12.38
CA GLN A 137 -7.39 -2.80 13.31
C GLN A 137 -6.56 -4.03 12.94
N ILE A 138 -6.13 -4.17 11.67
CA ILE A 138 -5.28 -5.28 11.23
C ILE A 138 -3.96 -5.33 12.01
N GLN A 139 -3.46 -4.19 12.48
CA GLN A 139 -2.29 -4.15 13.38
C GLN A 139 -2.49 -5.03 14.62
N GLY A 140 -3.70 -5.08 15.17
CA GLY A 140 -4.06 -5.92 16.31
C GLY A 140 -4.18 -7.43 15.98
N PHE A 141 -4.07 -7.84 14.71
CA PHE A 141 -4.07 -9.26 14.33
C PHE A 141 -2.70 -9.91 14.51
N PHE A 142 -1.66 -9.11 14.63
CA PHE A 142 -0.31 -9.58 14.88
C PHE A 142 -0.01 -9.60 16.38
N ASN A 143 0.72 -10.61 16.83
CA ASN A 143 1.27 -10.69 18.19
C ASN A 143 2.74 -10.19 18.26
N ILE A 144 3.17 -9.49 17.22
CA ILE A 144 4.49 -8.85 17.08
C ILE A 144 4.27 -7.37 16.74
N PRO A 145 5.26 -6.49 16.96
CA PRO A 145 5.15 -5.08 16.60
C PRO A 145 4.82 -4.86 15.11
N VAL A 146 3.92 -3.91 14.85
CA VAL A 146 3.51 -3.50 13.50
C VAL A 146 3.69 -2.00 13.37
N ASP A 147 4.49 -1.60 12.39
CA ASP A 147 4.67 -0.22 11.98
C ASP A 147 3.88 0.00 10.67
N ASN A 148 2.69 0.58 10.79
CA ASN A 148 1.86 0.92 9.63
C ASN A 148 2.14 2.36 9.21
N LEU A 149 3.04 2.56 8.25
CA LEU A 149 3.34 3.87 7.68
C LEU A 149 2.16 4.39 6.86
N TYR A 150 2.10 5.71 6.67
CA TYR A 150 1.12 6.33 5.77
C TYR A 150 1.83 6.96 4.57
N ALA A 151 1.31 6.73 3.36
CA ALA A 151 1.78 7.40 2.14
C ALA A 151 1.35 8.86 2.06
N THR A 152 0.53 9.31 3.01
CA THR A 152 0.03 10.70 3.10
C THR A 152 1.11 11.76 2.88
N PRO A 153 2.30 11.73 3.50
CA PRO A 153 3.35 12.74 3.25
C PRO A 153 3.81 12.79 1.79
N VAL A 154 3.90 11.62 1.14
CA VAL A 154 4.30 11.51 -0.27
C VAL A 154 3.23 12.11 -1.18
N LEU A 155 1.96 11.76 -0.94
CA LEU A 155 0.82 12.30 -1.69
C LEU A 155 0.68 13.80 -1.49
N LEU A 156 0.75 14.29 -0.24
CA LEU A 156 0.65 15.71 0.09
C LEU A 156 1.76 16.55 -0.57
N GLN A 157 2.99 16.05 -0.57
CA GLN A 157 4.10 16.77 -1.23
C GLN A 157 3.83 16.98 -2.73
N HIS A 158 3.24 16.00 -3.38
CA HIS A 158 2.87 16.08 -4.79
C HIS A 158 1.67 17.02 -5.00
N LEU A 159 0.59 16.86 -4.25
CA LEU A 159 -0.61 17.68 -4.35
C LEU A 159 -0.33 19.17 -4.09
N ARG A 160 0.49 19.50 -3.08
CA ARG A 160 0.89 20.89 -2.79
C ARG A 160 1.64 21.58 -3.91
N LYS A 161 2.37 20.83 -4.73
CA LYS A 161 3.09 21.37 -5.89
C LYS A 161 2.17 21.61 -7.09
N GLN A 162 1.08 20.86 -7.18
CA GLN A 162 0.23 20.81 -8.35
C GLN A 162 -1.05 21.66 -8.20
N LEU A 163 -1.51 21.87 -6.97
CA LEU A 163 -2.83 22.44 -6.69
C LEU A 163 -2.74 23.79 -5.95
N ASN A 164 -3.66 24.69 -6.32
CA ASN A 164 -3.93 25.90 -5.55
C ASN A 164 -4.95 25.56 -4.45
N HIS A 165 -4.59 25.70 -3.19
CA HIS A 165 -5.34 25.18 -2.03
C HIS A 165 -6.75 25.76 -1.88
N ASN A 166 -7.01 26.98 -2.35
CA ASN A 166 -8.31 27.67 -2.20
C ASN A 166 -9.43 27.09 -3.08
N GLU A 167 -9.11 26.20 -4.02
CA GLU A 167 -10.07 25.61 -4.97
C GLU A 167 -10.12 24.09 -4.87
N VAL A 168 -9.70 23.50 -3.74
CA VAL A 168 -9.57 22.04 -3.60
C VAL A 168 -10.59 21.49 -2.62
N THR A 169 -11.30 20.46 -3.04
CA THR A 169 -12.13 19.62 -2.16
C THR A 169 -11.61 18.20 -2.17
N ILE A 170 -11.24 17.68 -1.01
CA ILE A 170 -10.89 16.26 -0.84
C ILE A 170 -12.18 15.47 -0.72
N VAL A 171 -12.30 14.40 -1.49
CA VAL A 171 -13.52 13.61 -1.60
C VAL A 171 -13.26 12.18 -1.14
N SER A 172 -13.99 11.74 -0.11
CA SER A 172 -14.03 10.33 0.26
C SER A 172 -15.04 9.57 -0.61
N PRO A 173 -14.66 8.48 -1.29
CA PRO A 173 -15.57 7.72 -2.16
C PRO A 173 -16.60 6.89 -1.38
N ASP A 174 -16.45 6.77 -0.07
CA ASP A 174 -17.35 6.07 0.84
C ASP A 174 -17.17 6.52 2.30
N ALA A 175 -18.00 5.98 3.21
CA ALA A 175 -17.94 6.30 4.63
C ALA A 175 -16.67 5.77 5.33
N GLY A 176 -16.04 4.71 4.82
CA GLY A 176 -14.85 4.10 5.41
C GLY A 176 -13.58 4.94 5.24
N GLY A 177 -13.48 5.69 4.14
CA GLY A 177 -12.34 6.56 3.82
C GLY A 177 -12.38 7.96 4.46
N VAL A 178 -13.47 8.34 5.15
CA VAL A 178 -13.69 9.72 5.63
C VAL A 178 -12.60 10.20 6.57
N GLU A 179 -12.11 9.37 7.49
CA GLU A 179 -11.06 9.76 8.43
C GLU A 179 -9.76 10.13 7.69
N ARG A 180 -9.35 9.31 6.71
CA ARG A 180 -8.19 9.56 5.85
C ARG A 180 -8.37 10.84 5.03
N ALA A 181 -9.54 11.00 4.40
CA ALA A 181 -9.85 12.19 3.60
C ALA A 181 -9.80 13.46 4.45
N ARG A 182 -10.37 13.43 5.66
CA ARG A 182 -10.34 14.55 6.61
C ARG A 182 -8.91 14.91 7.02
N ALA A 183 -8.08 13.92 7.29
CA ALA A 183 -6.67 14.15 7.66
C ALA A 183 -5.88 14.85 6.56
N ILE A 184 -6.12 14.51 5.30
CA ILE A 184 -5.48 15.16 4.14
C ILE A 184 -6.09 16.55 3.90
N ALA A 185 -7.41 16.70 3.95
CA ALA A 185 -8.08 17.99 3.80
C ALA A 185 -7.55 19.01 4.81
N ALA A 186 -7.46 18.64 6.09
CA ALA A 186 -6.92 19.50 7.14
C ALA A 186 -5.46 19.95 6.88
N ARG A 187 -4.63 19.07 6.31
CA ARG A 187 -3.22 19.38 5.99
C ARG A 187 -3.06 20.25 4.72
N LEU A 188 -4.06 20.23 3.86
CA LEU A 188 -4.08 21.05 2.64
C LEU A 188 -4.88 22.35 2.81
N ASP A 189 -5.51 22.57 3.97
CA ASP A 189 -6.49 23.65 4.18
C ASP A 189 -7.59 23.63 3.11
N ALA A 190 -8.07 22.42 2.80
CA ALA A 190 -9.03 22.14 1.75
C ALA A 190 -10.38 21.72 2.33
N SER A 191 -11.44 21.88 1.54
CA SER A 191 -12.77 21.41 1.88
C SER A 191 -12.84 19.86 1.85
N LEU A 192 -13.85 19.31 2.54
CA LEU A 192 -14.12 17.87 2.57
C LEU A 192 -15.52 17.59 1.99
N ALA A 193 -15.60 16.63 1.08
CA ALA A 193 -16.87 16.07 0.64
C ALA A 193 -16.87 14.53 0.79
N ILE A 194 -18.05 13.94 0.87
CA ILE A 194 -18.24 12.49 1.04
C ILE A 194 -19.25 12.01 0.01
N ILE A 195 -18.99 10.88 -0.61
CA ILE A 195 -19.94 10.22 -1.49
C ILE A 195 -20.70 9.16 -0.68
N ASP A 196 -22.00 9.42 -0.44
CA ASP A 196 -22.93 8.45 0.13
C ASP A 196 -23.50 7.57 -0.98
N LYS A 197 -23.11 6.31 -0.96
CA LYS A 197 -23.50 5.31 -1.95
C LYS A 197 -24.71 4.53 -1.46
N ARG A 198 -25.91 4.85 -1.94
CA ARG A 198 -27.14 4.12 -1.63
C ARG A 198 -27.45 3.09 -2.69
N ARG A 199 -27.54 1.81 -2.30
CA ARG A 199 -28.12 0.76 -3.12
C ARG A 199 -29.63 0.72 -2.91
N VAL A 200 -30.41 1.18 -3.86
CA VAL A 200 -31.88 1.22 -3.77
C VAL A 200 -32.50 -0.16 -4.05
N GLY A 201 -31.71 -1.15 -4.51
CA GLY A 201 -32.18 -2.54 -4.75
C GLY A 201 -31.15 -3.40 -5.49
N PRO A 202 -31.39 -4.72 -5.60
CA PRO A 202 -30.57 -5.59 -6.42
C PRO A 202 -30.70 -5.18 -7.91
N ASN A 203 -29.56 -5.04 -8.60
CA ASN A 203 -29.44 -4.64 -10.00
C ASN A 203 -29.81 -3.18 -10.35
N VAL A 204 -29.96 -2.30 -9.36
CA VAL A 204 -30.13 -0.86 -9.59
C VAL A 204 -28.76 -0.17 -9.50
N VAL A 205 -28.47 0.73 -10.45
CA VAL A 205 -27.29 1.60 -10.39
C VAL A 205 -27.34 2.36 -9.07
N ALA A 206 -26.28 2.25 -8.26
CA ALA A 206 -26.25 2.93 -6.97
C ALA A 206 -26.34 4.44 -7.18
N GLU A 207 -27.33 5.09 -6.58
CA GLU A 207 -27.36 6.54 -6.48
C GLU A 207 -26.18 7.00 -5.63
N MET A 208 -25.40 7.94 -6.18
CA MET A 208 -24.30 8.59 -5.46
C MET A 208 -24.74 9.99 -5.05
N ASN A 209 -24.92 10.19 -3.77
CA ASN A 209 -25.25 11.48 -3.19
C ASN A 209 -23.97 12.13 -2.64
N ILE A 210 -23.63 13.34 -3.09
CA ILE A 210 -22.45 14.05 -2.64
C ILE A 210 -22.84 14.97 -1.50
N ILE A 211 -22.18 14.80 -0.36
CA ILE A 211 -22.33 15.62 0.84
C ILE A 211 -21.10 16.51 0.94
N GLY A 212 -21.27 17.80 0.77
CA GLY A 212 -20.22 18.81 0.71
C GLY A 212 -20.23 19.56 -0.61
N GLU A 213 -19.42 20.63 -0.72
CA GLU A 213 -19.37 21.49 -1.89
C GLU A 213 -18.27 21.04 -2.86
N VAL A 214 -18.61 20.80 -4.12
CA VAL A 214 -17.67 20.36 -5.16
C VAL A 214 -17.77 21.20 -6.45
N LYS A 215 -18.83 22.02 -6.57
CA LYS A 215 -19.04 22.83 -7.74
C LYS A 215 -17.93 23.85 -7.92
N ASP A 216 -17.41 23.99 -9.13
CA ASP A 216 -16.30 24.86 -9.50
C ASP A 216 -14.98 24.58 -8.76
N GLN A 217 -14.89 23.43 -8.05
CA GLN A 217 -13.72 22.99 -7.28
C GLN A 217 -12.88 21.97 -8.05
N ILE A 218 -11.63 21.80 -7.63
CA ILE A 218 -10.77 20.68 -7.99
C ILE A 218 -11.08 19.55 -6.99
N ALA A 219 -11.81 18.54 -7.41
CA ALA A 219 -12.16 17.38 -6.59
C ALA A 219 -11.04 16.35 -6.61
N VAL A 220 -10.53 15.97 -5.43
CA VAL A 220 -9.50 14.94 -5.28
C VAL A 220 -10.12 13.74 -4.56
N LEU A 221 -10.47 12.71 -5.33
CA LEU A 221 -10.94 11.41 -4.81
C LEU A 221 -9.78 10.70 -4.11
N LEU A 222 -9.96 10.35 -2.84
CA LEU A 222 -8.93 9.72 -2.03
C LEU A 222 -9.36 8.36 -1.51
N ASP A 223 -8.59 7.31 -1.83
CA ASP A 223 -8.82 5.95 -1.34
C ASP A 223 -7.51 5.30 -0.89
N ASP A 224 -7.55 4.16 -0.16
CA ASP A 224 -6.35 3.38 0.14
C ASP A 224 -5.89 2.56 -1.08
N MET A 225 -6.84 2.03 -1.84
CA MET A 225 -6.52 1.21 -3.02
C MET A 225 -7.51 1.42 -4.15
N VAL A 226 -7.02 1.22 -5.37
CA VAL A 226 -7.87 1.11 -6.57
C VAL A 226 -7.69 -0.29 -7.15
N ASP A 227 -8.77 -1.09 -7.10
CA ASP A 227 -8.78 -2.46 -7.64
C ASP A 227 -9.35 -2.45 -9.07
N THR A 228 -10.63 -2.65 -9.27
CA THR A 228 -11.25 -2.65 -10.61
C THR A 228 -11.62 -1.26 -11.14
N ALA A 229 -11.33 -0.22 -10.38
CA ALA A 229 -11.65 1.18 -10.62
C ALA A 229 -13.16 1.52 -10.76
N GLY A 230 -14.07 0.57 -10.54
CA GLY A 230 -15.50 0.82 -10.72
C GLY A 230 -16.06 1.89 -9.78
N THR A 231 -15.73 1.83 -8.49
CA THR A 231 -16.17 2.86 -7.52
C THR A 231 -15.56 4.23 -7.84
N LEU A 232 -14.27 4.25 -8.15
CA LEU A 232 -13.54 5.47 -8.46
C LEU A 232 -14.12 6.20 -9.68
N THR A 233 -14.38 5.47 -10.77
CA THR A 233 -14.87 6.09 -12.01
C THR A 233 -16.34 6.53 -11.90
N LEU A 234 -17.19 5.76 -11.22
CA LEU A 234 -18.55 6.19 -10.92
C LEU A 234 -18.58 7.44 -10.02
N ALA A 235 -17.68 7.51 -9.04
CA ALA A 235 -17.51 8.69 -8.20
C ALA A 235 -17.07 9.92 -9.02
N ALA A 236 -16.13 9.72 -9.95
CA ALA A 236 -15.69 10.78 -10.86
C ALA A 236 -16.83 11.27 -11.78
N ASP A 237 -17.67 10.37 -12.30
CA ASP A 237 -18.84 10.75 -13.09
C ASP A 237 -19.86 11.58 -12.27
N ALA A 238 -20.09 11.20 -11.02
CA ALA A 238 -20.98 11.94 -10.12
C ALA A 238 -20.43 13.36 -9.85
N LEU A 239 -19.13 13.49 -9.54
CA LEU A 239 -18.48 14.79 -9.32
C LEU A 239 -18.56 15.68 -10.57
N LYS A 240 -18.39 15.12 -11.76
CA LYS A 240 -18.52 15.86 -13.01
C LYS A 240 -19.94 16.39 -13.21
N LYS A 241 -20.96 15.60 -12.88
CA LYS A 241 -22.39 16.00 -12.95
C LYS A 241 -22.69 17.12 -11.96
N GLU A 242 -22.08 17.11 -10.78
CA GLU A 242 -22.21 18.17 -9.76
C GLU A 242 -21.36 19.41 -10.05
N GLY A 243 -20.68 19.47 -11.18
CA GLY A 243 -19.98 20.66 -11.66
C GLY A 243 -18.56 20.82 -11.14
N ALA A 244 -17.90 19.75 -10.72
CA ALA A 244 -16.47 19.81 -10.39
C ALA A 244 -15.66 20.25 -11.62
N LYS A 245 -14.76 21.24 -11.40
CA LYS A 245 -13.93 21.85 -12.45
C LYS A 245 -12.88 20.87 -13.00
N ARG A 246 -12.23 20.16 -12.11
CA ARG A 246 -11.23 19.11 -12.39
C ARG A 246 -11.45 17.95 -11.42
N ILE A 247 -11.10 16.75 -11.83
CA ILE A 247 -11.24 15.55 -11.00
C ILE A 247 -9.95 14.77 -11.03
N LEU A 248 -9.33 14.61 -9.86
CA LEU A 248 -8.12 13.82 -9.65
C LEU A 248 -8.46 12.63 -8.76
N GLY A 249 -7.71 11.55 -8.93
CA GLY A 249 -7.73 10.41 -8.01
C GLY A 249 -6.40 10.29 -7.29
N CYS A 250 -6.42 9.89 -6.02
CA CYS A 250 -5.24 9.54 -5.25
C CYS A 250 -5.46 8.22 -4.54
N CYS A 251 -4.55 7.27 -4.66
CA CYS A 251 -4.55 6.08 -3.82
C CYS A 251 -3.13 5.60 -3.50
N THR A 252 -3.00 4.89 -2.40
CA THR A 252 -1.71 4.29 -2.03
C THR A 252 -1.43 3.05 -2.87
N HIS A 253 -2.41 2.15 -3.03
CA HIS A 253 -2.19 0.83 -3.61
C HIS A 253 -2.86 0.68 -4.98
N PRO A 254 -2.09 0.70 -6.09
CA PRO A 254 -2.61 0.48 -7.43
C PRO A 254 -2.74 -1.02 -7.73
N VAL A 255 -3.80 -1.65 -7.21
CA VAL A 255 -4.08 -3.07 -7.52
C VAL A 255 -4.41 -3.24 -8.99
N LEU A 256 -5.24 -2.37 -9.55
CA LEU A 256 -5.54 -2.17 -10.97
C LEU A 256 -5.87 -3.48 -11.70
N SER A 257 -6.75 -4.29 -11.12
CA SER A 257 -7.13 -5.57 -11.68
C SER A 257 -8.27 -5.47 -12.71
N GLY A 258 -8.38 -6.48 -13.56
CA GLY A 258 -9.47 -6.61 -14.51
C GLY A 258 -9.60 -5.39 -15.44
N PRO A 259 -10.79 -4.76 -15.55
CA PRO A 259 -11.02 -3.66 -16.49
C PRO A 259 -10.56 -2.28 -15.98
N ALA A 260 -9.72 -2.21 -14.92
CA ALA A 260 -9.37 -0.96 -14.26
C ALA A 260 -8.78 0.07 -15.22
N ILE A 261 -7.83 -0.33 -16.07
CA ILE A 261 -7.12 0.59 -16.97
C ILE A 261 -8.06 1.19 -18.02
N VAL A 262 -8.94 0.38 -18.61
CA VAL A 262 -9.93 0.85 -19.57
C VAL A 262 -10.88 1.85 -18.90
N ARG A 263 -11.40 1.51 -17.73
CA ARG A 263 -12.29 2.40 -16.97
C ARG A 263 -11.64 3.73 -16.62
N ILE A 264 -10.38 3.73 -16.17
CA ILE A 264 -9.63 4.95 -15.86
C ILE A 264 -9.43 5.79 -17.12
N ALA A 265 -9.03 5.17 -18.22
CA ALA A 265 -8.83 5.87 -19.50
C ALA A 265 -10.08 6.56 -20.01
N GLU A 266 -11.24 5.91 -19.91
CA GLU A 266 -12.54 6.41 -20.37
C GLU A 266 -13.23 7.36 -19.38
N SER A 267 -12.80 7.39 -18.11
CA SER A 267 -13.41 8.20 -17.05
C SER A 267 -13.12 9.69 -17.19
N PRO A 268 -13.86 10.57 -16.50
CA PRO A 268 -13.57 11.99 -16.43
C PRO A 268 -12.38 12.35 -15.53
N LEU A 269 -11.71 11.36 -14.95
CA LEU A 269 -10.46 11.61 -14.22
C LEU A 269 -9.41 12.23 -15.13
N GLU A 270 -8.81 13.32 -14.68
CA GLU A 270 -7.66 13.94 -15.35
C GLU A 270 -6.38 13.17 -15.06
N GLU A 271 -6.17 12.80 -13.80
CA GLU A 271 -5.01 12.04 -13.32
C GLU A 271 -5.41 11.12 -12.18
N LEU A 272 -4.80 9.94 -12.12
CA LEU A 272 -4.80 9.03 -10.97
C LEU A 272 -3.39 8.95 -10.40
N ILE A 273 -3.18 9.54 -9.24
CA ILE A 273 -1.91 9.55 -8.50
C ILE A 273 -1.87 8.31 -7.62
N VAL A 274 -0.85 7.47 -7.80
CA VAL A 274 -0.66 6.23 -7.07
C VAL A 274 0.74 6.13 -6.51
N THR A 275 1.00 5.17 -5.62
CA THR A 275 2.37 4.88 -5.19
C THR A 275 2.91 3.61 -5.84
N ASN A 276 4.23 3.38 -5.68
CA ASN A 276 4.89 2.17 -6.15
C ASN A 276 4.89 1.02 -5.12
N THR A 277 3.94 0.99 -4.18
CA THR A 277 3.74 -0.14 -3.26
C THR A 277 3.43 -1.45 -3.99
N ILE A 278 2.82 -1.34 -5.16
CA ILE A 278 2.58 -2.41 -6.14
C ILE A 278 3.16 -1.95 -7.47
N PRO A 279 4.00 -2.74 -8.14
CA PRO A 279 4.51 -2.36 -9.46
C PRO A 279 3.39 -2.34 -10.49
N LEU A 280 3.39 -1.33 -11.36
CA LEU A 280 2.43 -1.26 -12.45
C LEU A 280 2.71 -2.31 -13.52
N GLY A 281 1.67 -3.01 -13.95
CA GLY A 281 1.71 -3.87 -15.13
C GLY A 281 1.88 -3.05 -16.44
N PRO A 282 2.25 -3.72 -17.56
CA PRO A 282 2.56 -3.05 -18.83
C PRO A 282 1.45 -2.15 -19.38
N GLU A 283 0.18 -2.51 -19.18
CA GLU A 283 -0.96 -1.70 -19.62
C GLU A 283 -1.11 -0.43 -18.77
N ALA A 284 -0.96 -0.55 -17.44
CA ALA A 284 -1.02 0.58 -16.53
C ALA A 284 0.13 1.57 -16.76
N GLN A 285 1.34 1.08 -17.10
CA GLN A 285 2.50 1.92 -17.44
C GLN A 285 2.27 2.76 -18.70
N ARG A 286 1.45 2.28 -19.64
CA ARG A 286 1.09 3.02 -20.86
C ARG A 286 -0.08 3.99 -20.69
N CYS A 287 -0.80 3.90 -19.58
CA CYS A 287 -1.92 4.80 -19.31
C CYS A 287 -1.42 6.18 -18.88
N THR A 288 -1.58 7.18 -19.74
CA THR A 288 -1.09 8.55 -19.51
C THR A 288 -1.75 9.25 -18.32
N LYS A 289 -2.90 8.75 -17.85
CA LYS A 289 -3.59 9.30 -16.68
C LYS A 289 -3.02 8.79 -15.35
N ILE A 290 -2.13 7.78 -15.34
CA ILE A 290 -1.60 7.21 -14.10
C ILE A 290 -0.23 7.84 -13.80
N LYS A 291 -0.13 8.47 -12.63
CA LYS A 291 1.11 9.04 -12.08
C LYS A 291 1.59 8.24 -10.89
N VAL A 292 2.81 7.73 -10.95
CA VAL A 292 3.41 6.94 -9.85
C VAL A 292 4.32 7.83 -9.00
N LEU A 293 4.15 7.73 -7.67
CA LEU A 293 5.03 8.33 -6.68
C LEU A 293 5.78 7.22 -5.92
N SER A 294 7.05 7.46 -5.62
CA SER A 294 7.83 6.46 -4.88
C SER A 294 7.66 6.61 -3.37
N VAL A 295 7.45 5.47 -2.68
CA VAL A 295 7.49 5.36 -1.22
C VAL A 295 8.85 4.86 -0.72
N ALA A 296 9.85 4.75 -1.58
CA ALA A 296 11.16 4.21 -1.22
C ALA A 296 11.84 4.98 -0.10
N HIS A 297 11.80 6.33 -0.15
CA HIS A 297 12.36 7.17 0.92
C HIS A 297 11.64 6.94 2.26
N LEU A 298 10.31 6.87 2.25
CA LEU A 298 9.50 6.63 3.45
C LEU A 298 9.84 5.29 4.10
N ILE A 299 9.87 4.22 3.29
CA ILE A 299 10.19 2.87 3.77
C ILE A 299 11.67 2.77 4.17
N GLY A 300 12.57 3.32 3.38
CA GLY A 300 13.99 3.33 3.68
C GLY A 300 14.32 4.02 4.99
N GLU A 301 13.71 5.19 5.24
CA GLU A 301 13.88 5.90 6.52
C GLU A 301 13.32 5.12 7.71
N ALA A 302 12.17 4.44 7.52
CA ALA A 302 11.62 3.58 8.55
C ALA A 302 12.53 2.36 8.85
N ILE A 303 13.13 1.75 7.82
CA ILE A 303 14.14 0.68 7.97
C ILE A 303 15.35 1.19 8.75
N ARG A 304 15.93 2.34 8.36
CA ARG A 304 17.07 2.94 9.04
C ARG A 304 16.77 3.13 10.52
N ARG A 305 15.67 3.80 10.84
CA ARG A 305 15.30 4.08 12.24
C ARG A 305 15.01 2.81 13.03
N THR A 306 14.35 1.83 12.43
CA THR A 306 14.09 0.55 13.09
C THR A 306 15.39 -0.18 13.39
N HIS A 307 16.37 -0.15 12.48
CA HIS A 307 17.70 -0.72 12.69
C HIS A 307 18.47 -0.02 13.79
N GLU A 308 18.45 1.31 13.79
CA GLU A 308 19.15 2.18 14.75
C GLU A 308 18.41 2.34 16.09
N GLU A 309 17.26 1.65 16.25
CA GLU A 309 16.40 1.71 17.44
C GLU A 309 15.88 3.13 17.75
N GLU A 310 15.75 3.95 16.68
CA GLU A 310 15.17 5.28 16.74
C GLU A 310 13.64 5.27 16.61
N SER A 311 12.99 6.34 17.09
CA SER A 311 11.56 6.51 16.94
C SER A 311 11.15 6.76 15.48
N ILE A 312 10.15 6.03 15.01
CA ILE A 312 9.52 6.23 13.70
C ILE A 312 8.28 7.16 13.75
N SER A 313 7.91 7.65 14.95
CA SER A 313 6.66 8.41 15.15
C SER A 313 6.52 9.62 14.25
N SER A 314 7.61 10.32 13.90
CA SER A 314 7.58 11.46 12.98
C SER A 314 7.33 11.09 11.53
N LEU A 315 7.33 9.81 11.17
CA LEU A 315 6.98 9.33 9.83
C LEU A 315 5.47 9.14 9.65
N PHE A 316 4.69 9.19 10.74
CA PHE A 316 3.24 9.05 10.73
C PHE A 316 2.50 10.40 10.57
N VAL A 317 3.20 11.49 10.36
CA VAL A 317 2.64 12.85 10.37
C VAL A 317 2.42 13.39 8.96
#